data_6797bc5565da772d22f263c2507e721f
#
_entry.id   6797bc5565da772d22f263c2507e721f
#
_cell.length_a   1.000
_cell.length_b   1.000
_cell.length_c   1.000
_cell.angle_alpha   90.00
_cell.angle_beta   90.00
_cell.angle_gamma   90.00
#
_symmetry.space_group_name_H-M   'P 1'
#
loop_
_entity.id
_entity.type
_entity.pdbx_description
1 polymer ?
#
loop_
_entity_poly.entity_id
_entity_poly.type
_entity_poly.pdbx_seq_one_letter_code
_entity_poly.pdbx_strand_id
1 'polypeptide(L)'
;MPSKREKLYQAAEMLQALRCPVCGGDMLRAGDDFACPNKHRVNVNRKGCLNFLSAPVDSCYDAALFQARRRVFGAGCYRAVAETIETMLPQGMHRLLDAGCGDGWYLNELLMRHDDWQGAGVDISRDAIFQATDQPCTALWCVGDLRRLPFRDGAFTAVLDVLTPANYDEFRRVLAPEGLLLKVYPGSGYLKEIRAARGMEPYAEGQVEAYLREKAEVVQEKRVTVSHKVTPELWRDFVWMTPLNQDLSDDEKEKLAQRPAETVTVDLHIAAVKL
;
A
#
# COMPACT_ATOMS: atom_id res chain seq x y z
N MET A 1 2.48 9.71 24.12
CA MET A 1 2.67 8.96 22.87
C MET A 1 3.83 9.58 22.12
N PRO A 2 4.69 8.80 21.45
CA PRO A 2 5.79 9.33 20.66
C PRO A 2 5.27 10.22 19.52
N SER A 3 6.02 11.26 19.18
CA SER A 3 5.73 12.11 18.02
C SER A 3 5.91 11.31 16.72
N LYS A 4 5.36 11.82 15.61
CA LYS A 4 5.51 11.18 14.29
C LYS A 4 6.98 11.02 13.87
N ARG A 5 7.83 11.99 14.22
CA ARG A 5 9.27 11.90 13.95
C ARG A 5 9.96 10.85 14.82
N GLU A 6 9.58 10.73 16.09
CA GLU A 6 10.08 9.67 16.98
C GLU A 6 9.71 8.28 16.48
N LYS A 7 8.44 8.08 16.04
CA LYS A 7 8.02 6.82 15.40
C LYS A 7 8.87 6.49 14.17
N LEU A 8 9.12 7.48 13.31
CA LEU A 8 9.96 7.29 12.13
C LEU A 8 11.39 6.87 12.52
N TYR A 9 12.01 7.53 13.50
CA TYR A 9 13.36 7.18 13.94
C TYR A 9 13.40 5.78 14.54
N GLN A 10 12.42 5.41 15.37
CA GLN A 10 12.29 4.06 15.92
C GLN A 10 12.18 3.01 14.81
N ALA A 11 11.28 3.22 13.85
CA ALA A 11 11.10 2.29 12.73
C ALA A 11 12.38 2.16 11.89
N ALA A 12 13.07 3.27 11.61
CA ALA A 12 14.31 3.25 10.84
C ALA A 12 15.46 2.54 11.58
N GLU A 13 15.56 2.72 12.91
CA GLU A 13 16.55 2.04 13.76
C GLU A 13 16.27 0.53 13.86
N MET A 14 15.00 0.12 13.94
CA MET A 14 14.61 -1.29 14.00
C MET A 14 14.84 -1.99 12.66
N LEU A 15 14.39 -1.39 11.55
CA LEU A 15 14.50 -1.98 10.22
C LEU A 15 15.93 -1.96 9.67
N GLN A 16 16.67 -0.90 9.91
CA GLN A 16 18.00 -0.63 9.31
C GLN A 16 18.04 -0.88 7.79
N ALA A 17 16.93 -0.57 7.12
CA ALA A 17 16.69 -0.96 5.73
C ALA A 17 17.04 0.13 4.71
N LEU A 18 17.32 1.38 5.14
CA LEU A 18 17.47 2.50 4.21
C LEU A 18 18.74 2.41 3.37
N ARG A 19 18.60 2.70 2.07
CA ARG A 19 19.66 2.76 1.07
C ARG A 19 19.64 4.12 0.38
N CYS A 20 20.82 4.67 0.12
CA CYS A 20 20.94 5.93 -0.60
C CYS A 20 20.49 5.80 -2.06
N PRO A 21 19.54 6.60 -2.52
CA PRO A 21 19.08 6.52 -3.90
C PRO A 21 20.12 7.03 -4.93
N VAL A 22 21.15 7.75 -4.48
CA VAL A 22 22.20 8.31 -5.34
C VAL A 22 23.33 7.32 -5.57
N CYS A 23 23.90 6.78 -4.47
CA CYS A 23 25.12 5.96 -4.54
C CYS A 23 24.93 4.51 -4.07
N GLY A 24 23.73 4.12 -3.63
CA GLY A 24 23.46 2.78 -3.14
C GLY A 24 24.03 2.44 -1.77
N GLY A 25 24.77 3.36 -1.13
CA GLY A 25 25.32 3.15 0.21
C GLY A 25 24.24 3.19 1.29
N ASP A 26 24.55 2.63 2.46
CA ASP A 26 23.64 2.62 3.60
C ASP A 26 23.33 4.04 4.08
N MET A 27 22.07 4.29 4.42
CA MET A 27 21.66 5.55 5.03
C MET A 27 21.41 5.33 6.53
N LEU A 28 22.12 6.11 7.34
CA LEU A 28 22.00 6.08 8.79
C LEU A 28 21.53 7.45 9.30
N ARG A 29 20.95 7.45 10.49
CA ARG A 29 20.56 8.69 11.16
C ARG A 29 21.78 9.58 11.42
N ALA A 30 21.67 10.84 11.03
CA ALA A 30 22.69 11.87 11.18
C ALA A 30 22.06 13.15 11.77
N GLY A 31 21.88 13.16 13.09
CA GLY A 31 21.10 14.17 13.80
C GLY A 31 19.61 14.01 13.52
N ASP A 32 18.99 15.04 12.94
CA ASP A 32 17.56 15.05 12.59
C ASP A 32 17.25 14.48 11.18
N ASP A 33 18.28 14.12 10.42
CA ASP A 33 18.17 13.64 9.05
C ASP A 33 18.80 12.25 8.88
N PHE A 34 18.78 11.72 7.67
CA PHE A 34 19.52 10.51 7.28
C PHE A 34 20.59 10.87 6.26
N ALA A 35 21.78 10.26 6.40
CA ALA A 35 22.91 10.46 5.50
C ALA A 35 23.64 9.15 5.20
N CYS A 36 24.22 9.05 4.00
CA CYS A 36 25.13 7.98 3.62
C CYS A 36 26.60 8.39 3.82
N PRO A 37 27.57 7.45 3.77
CA PRO A 37 29.00 7.76 3.88
C PRO A 37 29.50 8.80 2.85
N ASN A 38 28.88 8.85 1.65
CA ASN A 38 29.18 9.83 0.62
C ASN A 38 28.46 11.19 0.83
N LYS A 39 27.93 11.43 2.04
CA LYS A 39 27.28 12.69 2.46
C LYS A 39 26.00 13.06 1.69
N HIS A 40 25.40 12.16 0.93
CA HIS A 40 24.04 12.39 0.43
C HIS A 40 23.06 12.36 1.61
N ARG A 41 22.15 13.31 1.65
CA ARG A 41 21.20 13.49 2.76
C ARG A 41 19.77 13.38 2.32
N VAL A 42 18.91 12.86 3.18
CA VAL A 42 17.47 12.89 3.08
C VAL A 42 16.91 13.47 4.37
N ASN A 43 16.15 14.56 4.23
CA ASN A 43 15.62 15.27 5.39
C ASN A 43 14.33 14.59 5.87
N VAL A 44 14.17 14.52 7.20
CA VAL A 44 12.91 14.13 7.82
C VAL A 44 11.98 15.34 7.82
N ASN A 45 10.86 15.22 7.14
CA ASN A 45 9.90 16.32 7.11
C ASN A 45 9.12 16.47 8.43
N ARG A 46 8.35 17.58 8.57
CA ARG A 46 7.56 17.85 9.78
C ARG A 46 6.45 16.83 10.04
N LYS A 47 6.01 16.11 9.00
CA LYS A 47 4.99 15.07 9.11
C LYS A 47 5.56 13.72 9.56
N GLY A 48 6.89 13.57 9.69
CA GLY A 48 7.52 12.32 10.11
C GLY A 48 7.59 11.28 8.99
N CYS A 49 7.94 11.70 7.77
CA CYS A 49 8.25 10.81 6.66
C CYS A 49 9.50 11.28 5.90
N LEU A 50 10.07 10.39 5.08
CA LEU A 50 11.19 10.66 4.19
C LEU A 50 10.67 10.90 2.76
N ASN A 51 11.34 11.77 2.01
CA ASN A 51 11.04 11.98 0.60
C ASN A 51 12.26 11.66 -0.26
N PHE A 52 12.12 10.66 -1.12
CA PHE A 52 13.16 10.17 -2.02
C PHE A 52 12.95 10.59 -3.49
N LEU A 53 11.88 11.32 -3.78
CA LEU A 53 11.65 11.84 -5.13
C LEU A 53 12.52 13.08 -5.37
N SER A 54 13.15 13.15 -6.54
CA SER A 54 13.96 14.30 -6.96
C SER A 54 13.12 15.49 -7.44
N ALA A 55 11.88 15.23 -7.86
CA ALA A 55 10.91 16.24 -8.29
C ALA A 55 9.51 15.82 -7.84
N PRO A 56 8.59 16.77 -7.64
CA PRO A 56 7.18 16.44 -7.42
C PRO A 56 6.63 15.62 -8.60
N VAL A 57 5.84 14.62 -8.27
CA VAL A 57 5.09 13.83 -9.25
C VAL A 57 3.63 14.19 -9.08
N ASP A 58 2.98 14.60 -10.16
CA ASP A 58 1.54 14.78 -10.16
C ASP A 58 0.89 13.40 -10.04
N SER A 59 0.23 13.19 -8.92
CA SER A 59 -0.58 12.01 -8.68
C SER A 59 -2.03 12.36 -8.95
N CYS A 60 -2.71 11.55 -9.74
CA CYS A 60 -4.16 11.64 -9.91
C CYS A 60 -4.93 11.25 -8.63
N TYR A 61 -4.22 10.83 -7.58
CA TYR A 61 -4.77 10.50 -6.27
C TYR A 61 -4.63 11.70 -5.34
N ASP A 62 -5.74 12.38 -5.10
CA ASP A 62 -5.80 13.56 -4.24
C ASP A 62 -6.15 13.22 -2.77
N ALA A 63 -6.14 14.24 -1.93
CA ALA A 63 -6.47 14.08 -0.52
C ALA A 63 -7.92 13.62 -0.29
N ALA A 64 -8.87 14.00 -1.15
CA ALA A 64 -10.28 13.64 -1.03
C ALA A 64 -10.47 12.14 -1.27
N LEU A 65 -9.79 11.58 -2.28
CA LEU A 65 -9.78 10.15 -2.55
C LEU A 65 -9.27 9.35 -1.35
N PHE A 66 -8.13 9.74 -0.77
CA PHE A 66 -7.58 9.04 0.39
C PHE A 66 -8.45 9.18 1.64
N GLN A 67 -9.11 10.31 1.85
CA GLN A 67 -10.07 10.47 2.96
C GLN A 67 -11.29 9.55 2.79
N ALA A 68 -11.85 9.44 1.59
CA ALA A 68 -12.93 8.51 1.30
C ALA A 68 -12.47 7.05 1.51
N ARG A 69 -11.27 6.69 1.03
CA ARG A 69 -10.65 5.38 1.24
C ARG A 69 -10.51 5.05 2.73
N ARG A 70 -10.03 5.99 3.51
CA ARG A 70 -9.89 5.83 4.97
C ARG A 70 -11.22 5.54 5.66
N ARG A 71 -12.33 6.17 5.24
CA ARG A 71 -13.67 5.87 5.78
C ARG A 71 -14.16 4.48 5.38
N VAL A 72 -13.97 4.07 4.14
CA VAL A 72 -14.33 2.71 3.66
C VAL A 72 -13.52 1.63 4.39
N PHE A 73 -12.22 1.85 4.55
CA PHE A 73 -11.34 0.93 5.27
C PHE A 73 -11.68 0.90 6.76
N GLY A 74 -11.92 2.06 7.37
CA GLY A 74 -12.38 2.20 8.76
C GLY A 74 -13.72 1.53 9.04
N ALA A 75 -14.61 1.46 8.03
CA ALA A 75 -15.85 0.69 8.09
C ALA A 75 -15.63 -0.84 8.01
N GLY A 76 -14.39 -1.30 7.84
CA GLY A 76 -14.02 -2.71 7.83
C GLY A 76 -14.24 -3.43 6.50
N CYS A 77 -14.57 -2.73 5.42
CA CYS A 77 -14.90 -3.36 4.13
C CYS A 77 -13.75 -4.17 3.53
N TYR A 78 -12.51 -3.89 3.91
CA TYR A 78 -11.31 -4.60 3.43
C TYR A 78 -10.62 -5.45 4.52
N ARG A 79 -11.24 -5.55 5.72
CA ARG A 79 -10.63 -6.28 6.84
C ARG A 79 -10.35 -7.75 6.53
N ALA A 80 -11.28 -8.44 5.87
CA ALA A 80 -11.10 -9.83 5.47
C ALA A 80 -9.88 -10.03 4.54
N VAL A 81 -9.53 -9.01 3.75
CA VAL A 81 -8.33 -9.04 2.88
C VAL A 81 -7.07 -8.97 3.73
N ALA A 82 -6.99 -8.04 4.69
CA ALA A 82 -5.84 -7.92 5.61
C ALA A 82 -5.66 -9.20 6.45
N GLU A 83 -6.74 -9.76 6.98
CA GLU A 83 -6.73 -11.02 7.73
C GLU A 83 -6.27 -12.20 6.85
N THR A 84 -6.69 -12.24 5.60
CA THR A 84 -6.23 -13.29 4.68
C THR A 84 -4.75 -13.14 4.37
N ILE A 85 -4.25 -11.92 4.11
CA ILE A 85 -2.82 -11.65 3.93
C ILE A 85 -2.02 -12.17 5.14
N GLU A 86 -2.46 -11.83 6.36
CA GLU A 86 -1.83 -12.28 7.60
C GLU A 86 -1.72 -13.82 7.68
N THR A 87 -2.80 -14.54 7.35
CA THR A 87 -2.80 -16.02 7.37
C THR A 87 -1.93 -16.67 6.29
N MET A 88 -1.50 -15.92 5.28
CA MET A 88 -0.62 -16.39 4.22
C MET A 88 0.86 -16.14 4.50
N LEU A 89 1.17 -15.33 5.50
CA LEU A 89 2.54 -15.14 5.97
C LEU A 89 2.95 -16.30 6.88
N PRO A 90 4.20 -16.78 6.80
CA PRO A 90 4.73 -17.77 7.74
C PRO A 90 4.66 -17.27 9.19
N GLN A 91 4.69 -18.19 10.15
CA GLN A 91 4.77 -17.80 11.56
C GLN A 91 6.15 -17.18 11.87
N GLY A 92 6.17 -16.22 12.77
CA GLY A 92 7.38 -15.57 13.26
C GLY A 92 7.39 -14.06 13.03
N MET A 93 8.53 -13.46 13.34
CA MET A 93 8.78 -12.04 13.17
C MET A 93 8.89 -11.67 11.68
N HIS A 94 8.23 -10.60 11.28
CA HIS A 94 8.29 -10.09 9.90
C HIS A 94 8.84 -8.67 9.82
N ARG A 95 9.57 -8.43 8.72
CA ARG A 95 9.91 -7.11 8.22
C ARG A 95 9.13 -6.90 6.93
N LEU A 96 8.08 -6.09 7.00
CA LEU A 96 7.12 -5.88 5.92
C LEU A 96 7.46 -4.62 5.11
N LEU A 97 7.36 -4.70 3.79
CA LEU A 97 7.29 -3.56 2.91
C LEU A 97 5.89 -3.49 2.29
N ASP A 98 5.18 -2.40 2.49
CA ASP A 98 3.93 -2.10 1.77
C ASP A 98 4.27 -1.19 0.58
N ALA A 99 4.27 -1.78 -0.62
CA ALA A 99 4.67 -1.15 -1.86
C ALA A 99 3.46 -0.54 -2.58
N GLY A 100 3.40 0.79 -2.68
CA GLY A 100 2.20 1.52 -3.07
C GLY A 100 1.18 1.57 -1.93
N CYS A 101 1.67 1.89 -0.73
CA CYS A 101 0.91 1.71 0.52
C CYS A 101 -0.30 2.65 0.67
N GLY A 102 -0.45 3.66 -0.18
CA GLY A 102 -1.48 4.66 -0.03
C GLY A 102 -1.41 5.34 1.35
N ASP A 103 -2.53 5.33 2.09
CA ASP A 103 -2.62 5.86 3.45
C ASP A 103 -2.09 4.91 4.54
N GLY A 104 -1.48 3.80 4.15
CA GLY A 104 -0.81 2.85 5.06
C GLY A 104 -1.73 1.94 5.86
N TRP A 105 -3.00 1.82 5.50
CA TRP A 105 -3.97 1.08 6.28
C TRP A 105 -3.62 -0.42 6.43
N TYR A 106 -3.23 -1.10 5.34
CA TYR A 106 -2.87 -2.53 5.40
C TYR A 106 -1.68 -2.79 6.31
N LEU A 107 -0.62 -2.00 6.16
CA LEU A 107 0.55 -2.12 7.02
C LEU A 107 0.20 -1.85 8.47
N ASN A 108 -0.64 -0.83 8.75
CA ASN A 108 -1.12 -0.54 10.10
C ASN A 108 -1.90 -1.71 10.70
N GLU A 109 -2.86 -2.30 9.95
CA GLU A 109 -3.66 -3.43 10.45
C GLU A 109 -2.79 -4.63 10.85
N LEU A 110 -1.72 -4.90 10.11
CA LEU A 110 -0.80 -5.98 10.41
C LEU A 110 0.11 -5.65 11.61
N LEU A 111 0.73 -4.48 11.62
CA LEU A 111 1.65 -4.09 12.70
C LEU A 111 0.95 -3.88 14.05
N MET A 112 -0.33 -3.50 14.06
CA MET A 112 -1.09 -3.35 15.32
C MET A 112 -1.52 -4.67 15.93
N ARG A 113 -1.36 -5.80 15.24
CA ARG A 113 -1.67 -7.15 15.73
C ARG A 113 -0.43 -7.92 16.18
N HIS A 114 0.77 -7.45 15.79
CA HIS A 114 2.04 -8.14 16.02
C HIS A 114 3.10 -7.17 16.53
N ASP A 115 3.37 -7.20 17.83
CA ASP A 115 4.32 -6.28 18.48
C ASP A 115 5.77 -6.48 18.02
N ASP A 116 6.11 -7.66 17.51
CA ASP A 116 7.44 -8.04 17.00
C ASP A 116 7.63 -7.79 15.50
N TRP A 117 6.56 -7.38 14.79
CA TRP A 117 6.66 -7.07 13.37
C TRP A 117 7.11 -5.63 13.13
N GLN A 118 7.87 -5.44 12.07
CA GLN A 118 8.41 -4.15 11.66
C GLN A 118 7.95 -3.85 10.24
N GLY A 119 7.81 -2.58 9.89
CA GLY A 119 7.34 -2.26 8.56
C GLY A 119 7.77 -0.91 8.01
N ALA A 120 7.82 -0.85 6.68
CA ALA A 120 7.95 0.37 5.90
C ALA A 120 6.84 0.44 4.86
N GLY A 121 6.33 1.63 4.61
CA GLY A 121 5.42 1.91 3.51
C GLY A 121 6.03 2.91 2.55
N VAL A 122 5.86 2.65 1.24
CA VAL A 122 6.29 3.56 0.19
C VAL A 122 5.16 3.83 -0.78
N ASP A 123 4.96 5.10 -1.11
CA ASP A 123 4.01 5.53 -2.14
C ASP A 123 4.57 6.76 -2.88
N ILE A 124 4.19 6.90 -4.14
CA ILE A 124 4.59 8.04 -4.95
C ILE A 124 3.81 9.31 -4.57
N SER A 125 2.60 9.14 -4.05
CA SER A 125 1.74 10.23 -3.59
C SER A 125 2.18 10.76 -2.23
N ARG A 126 2.60 12.02 -2.20
CA ARG A 126 2.93 12.71 -0.95
C ARG A 126 1.73 12.83 -0.01
N ASP A 127 0.54 13.04 -0.57
CA ASP A 127 -0.69 13.20 0.22
C ASP A 127 -1.11 11.89 0.88
N ALA A 128 -0.91 10.76 0.20
CA ALA A 128 -1.07 9.42 0.75
C ALA A 128 -0.14 9.21 1.96
N ILE A 129 1.15 9.44 1.78
CA ILE A 129 2.15 9.25 2.84
C ILE A 129 1.90 10.20 4.02
N PHE A 130 1.45 11.43 3.79
CA PHE A 130 1.09 12.33 4.88
C PHE A 130 -0.07 11.77 5.72
N GLN A 131 -1.05 11.09 5.10
CA GLN A 131 -2.10 10.38 5.82
C GLN A 131 -1.59 9.10 6.48
N ALA A 132 -0.66 8.37 5.85
CA ALA A 132 -0.03 7.20 6.46
C ALA A 132 0.70 7.54 7.76
N THR A 133 1.31 8.73 7.87
CA THR A 133 1.93 9.18 9.13
C THR A 133 0.94 9.41 10.27
N ASP A 134 -0.37 9.43 10.01
CA ASP A 134 -1.42 9.52 11.03
C ASP A 134 -1.84 8.15 11.57
N GLN A 135 -1.34 7.06 10.99
CA GLN A 135 -1.60 5.71 11.48
C GLN A 135 -1.00 5.50 12.88
N PRO A 136 -1.68 4.74 13.76
CA PRO A 136 -1.22 4.47 15.11
C PRO A 136 0.06 3.65 15.19
N CYS A 137 0.33 2.78 14.22
CA CYS A 137 1.52 1.93 14.22
C CYS A 137 2.84 2.72 14.14
N THR A 138 3.94 2.06 14.51
CA THR A 138 5.30 2.54 14.31
C THR A 138 5.85 1.95 13.02
N ALA A 139 5.93 2.75 11.96
CA ALA A 139 6.40 2.34 10.65
C ALA A 139 7.23 3.44 9.98
N LEU A 140 8.07 3.03 9.02
CA LEU A 140 8.89 3.93 8.22
C LEU A 140 8.14 4.34 6.96
N TRP A 141 7.64 5.57 6.91
CA TRP A 141 6.86 6.09 5.80
C TRP A 141 7.72 6.87 4.81
N CYS A 142 7.68 6.49 3.53
CA CYS A 142 8.52 7.06 2.48
C CYS A 142 7.70 7.52 1.27
N VAL A 143 7.90 8.75 0.84
CA VAL A 143 7.51 9.18 -0.52
C VAL A 143 8.57 8.70 -1.48
N GLY A 144 8.21 7.83 -2.43
CA GLY A 144 9.18 7.19 -3.31
C GLY A 144 8.56 6.50 -4.51
N ASP A 145 9.40 6.15 -5.49
CA ASP A 145 9.02 5.45 -6.71
C ASP A 145 9.33 3.96 -6.59
N LEU A 146 8.36 3.11 -6.88
CA LEU A 146 8.52 1.64 -6.89
C LEU A 146 9.55 1.16 -7.93
N ARG A 147 9.88 1.99 -8.91
CA ARG A 147 10.94 1.70 -9.88
C ARG A 147 12.35 1.77 -9.27
N ARG A 148 12.49 2.39 -8.10
CA ARG A 148 13.75 2.53 -7.37
C ARG A 148 13.49 2.69 -5.87
N LEU A 149 13.28 1.56 -5.22
CA LEU A 149 12.99 1.53 -3.79
C LEU A 149 14.22 1.98 -2.96
N PRO A 150 14.03 2.87 -1.96
CA PRO A 150 15.10 3.40 -1.14
C PRO A 150 15.52 2.43 -0.02
N PHE A 151 15.53 1.14 -0.32
CA PHE A 151 15.82 0.09 0.65
C PHE A 151 16.95 -0.81 0.18
N ARG A 152 17.63 -1.42 1.15
CA ARG A 152 18.73 -2.38 0.92
C ARG A 152 18.21 -3.65 0.29
N ASP A 153 19.12 -4.37 -0.37
CA ASP A 153 18.89 -5.70 -0.86
C ASP A 153 18.60 -6.63 0.34
N GLY A 154 17.62 -7.50 0.21
CA GLY A 154 17.25 -8.47 1.24
C GLY A 154 16.70 -7.87 2.56
N ALA A 155 16.22 -6.64 2.55
CA ALA A 155 15.80 -5.95 3.78
C ALA A 155 14.48 -6.49 4.36
N PHE A 156 13.60 -7.07 3.55
CA PHE A 156 12.24 -7.42 3.94
C PHE A 156 11.98 -8.92 3.81
N THR A 157 11.24 -9.48 4.76
CA THR A 157 10.77 -10.88 4.70
C THR A 157 9.49 -11.03 3.89
N ALA A 158 8.74 -9.95 3.74
CA ALA A 158 7.58 -9.93 2.84
C ALA A 158 7.37 -8.54 2.25
N VAL A 159 6.90 -8.51 1.00
CA VAL A 159 6.43 -7.33 0.28
C VAL A 159 4.93 -7.46 0.06
N LEU A 160 4.16 -6.46 0.45
CA LEU A 160 2.75 -6.32 0.12
C LEU A 160 2.64 -5.46 -1.14
N ASP A 161 1.89 -5.93 -2.13
CA ASP A 161 1.58 -5.21 -3.36
C ASP A 161 0.08 -5.29 -3.58
N VAL A 162 -0.65 -4.34 -2.96
CA VAL A 162 -2.10 -4.36 -2.89
C VAL A 162 -2.71 -3.39 -3.89
N LEU A 163 -3.30 -3.92 -4.97
CA LEU A 163 -3.98 -3.12 -6.00
C LEU A 163 -3.07 -2.05 -6.63
N THR A 164 -1.76 -2.32 -6.71
CA THR A 164 -0.78 -1.40 -7.29
C THR A 164 0.03 -2.09 -8.40
N PRO A 165 0.62 -1.35 -9.36
CA PRO A 165 1.51 -1.92 -10.36
C PRO A 165 2.77 -2.50 -9.71
N ALA A 166 3.14 -3.74 -10.08
CA ALA A 166 4.31 -4.42 -9.56
C ALA A 166 5.60 -4.03 -10.29
N ASN A 167 6.69 -3.89 -9.54
CA ASN A 167 8.05 -3.92 -10.08
C ASN A 167 8.77 -5.14 -9.52
N TYR A 168 8.67 -6.28 -10.22
CA TYR A 168 9.17 -7.56 -9.73
C TYR A 168 10.69 -7.57 -9.52
N ASP A 169 11.47 -6.80 -10.29
CA ASP A 169 12.93 -6.74 -10.12
C ASP A 169 13.32 -6.01 -8.83
N GLU A 170 12.68 -4.88 -8.52
CA GLU A 170 12.90 -4.19 -7.26
C GLU A 170 12.35 -4.99 -6.07
N PHE A 171 11.21 -5.66 -6.22
CA PHE A 171 10.66 -6.52 -5.16
C PHE A 171 11.59 -7.70 -4.88
N ARG A 172 12.13 -8.37 -5.92
CA ARG A 172 13.14 -9.42 -5.76
C ARG A 172 14.39 -8.92 -5.07
N ARG A 173 14.86 -7.72 -5.41
CA ARG A 173 16.05 -7.12 -4.79
C ARG A 173 15.87 -6.87 -3.30
N VAL A 174 14.74 -6.33 -2.87
CA VAL A 174 14.53 -5.96 -1.46
C VAL A 174 14.05 -7.11 -0.59
N LEU A 175 13.55 -8.21 -1.18
CA LEU A 175 13.18 -9.42 -0.45
C LEU A 175 14.41 -10.17 0.04
N ALA A 176 14.35 -10.62 1.29
CA ALA A 176 15.31 -11.57 1.86
C ALA A 176 15.20 -12.92 1.14
N PRO A 177 16.23 -13.78 1.20
CA PRO A 177 16.10 -15.17 0.78
C PRO A 177 14.86 -15.81 1.42
N GLU A 178 14.09 -16.56 0.63
CA GLU A 178 12.80 -17.17 1.05
C GLU A 178 11.70 -16.17 1.40
N GLY A 179 11.91 -14.86 1.19
CA GLY A 179 10.87 -13.83 1.37
C GLY A 179 9.73 -13.99 0.37
N LEU A 180 8.55 -13.51 0.72
CA LEU A 180 7.33 -13.64 -0.08
C LEU A 180 6.85 -12.28 -0.60
N LEU A 181 6.39 -12.27 -1.85
CA LEU A 181 5.54 -11.19 -2.35
C LEU A 181 4.07 -11.61 -2.17
N LEU A 182 3.28 -10.78 -1.47
CA LEU A 182 1.82 -10.88 -1.36
C LEU A 182 1.19 -9.96 -2.41
N LYS A 183 0.84 -10.49 -3.57
CA LYS A 183 0.18 -9.75 -4.64
C LYS A 183 -1.33 -9.84 -4.48
N VAL A 184 -2.00 -8.68 -4.36
CA VAL A 184 -3.46 -8.58 -4.31
C VAL A 184 -3.96 -7.90 -5.59
N TYR A 185 -4.90 -8.55 -6.28
CA TYR A 185 -5.44 -8.06 -7.55
C TYR A 185 -6.94 -8.35 -7.68
N PRO A 186 -7.67 -7.57 -8.52
CA PRO A 186 -9.12 -7.69 -8.63
C PRO A 186 -9.57 -9.04 -9.20
N GLY A 187 -10.67 -9.57 -8.63
CA GLY A 187 -11.51 -10.58 -9.26
C GLY A 187 -12.64 -9.94 -10.10
N SER A 188 -13.37 -10.76 -10.86
CA SER A 188 -14.44 -10.29 -11.77
C SER A 188 -15.55 -9.53 -11.06
N GLY A 189 -15.81 -9.85 -9.80
CA GLY A 189 -16.81 -9.18 -8.98
C GLY A 189 -16.33 -7.92 -8.26
N TYR A 190 -15.06 -7.51 -8.43
CA TYR A 190 -14.51 -6.35 -7.70
C TYR A 190 -15.21 -5.05 -8.09
N LEU A 191 -15.90 -4.43 -7.12
CA LEU A 191 -16.68 -3.20 -7.28
C LEU A 191 -17.67 -3.26 -8.44
N LYS A 192 -18.28 -4.44 -8.67
CA LYS A 192 -19.20 -4.68 -9.79
C LYS A 192 -20.39 -3.73 -9.79
N GLU A 193 -20.85 -3.29 -8.62
CA GLU A 193 -21.97 -2.36 -8.48
C GLU A 193 -21.59 -0.95 -8.98
N ILE A 194 -20.38 -0.49 -8.73
CA ILE A 194 -19.87 0.77 -9.28
C ILE A 194 -19.70 0.66 -10.79
N ARG A 195 -19.13 -0.46 -11.28
CA ARG A 195 -19.02 -0.72 -12.72
C ARG A 195 -20.37 -0.71 -13.40
N ALA A 196 -21.34 -1.40 -12.83
CA ALA A 196 -22.71 -1.42 -13.37
C ALA A 196 -23.34 -0.03 -13.37
N ALA A 197 -23.20 0.75 -12.29
CA ALA A 197 -23.72 2.11 -12.21
C ALA A 197 -23.10 3.07 -13.24
N ARG A 198 -21.86 2.76 -13.72
CA ARG A 198 -21.18 3.46 -14.80
C ARG A 198 -21.45 2.89 -16.19
N GLY A 199 -22.16 1.77 -16.31
CA GLY A 199 -22.31 1.05 -17.57
C GLY A 199 -21.01 0.42 -18.10
N MET A 200 -20.06 0.10 -17.20
CA MET A 200 -18.79 -0.55 -17.55
C MET A 200 -18.96 -2.07 -17.58
N GLU A 201 -18.20 -2.73 -18.45
CA GLU A 201 -18.11 -4.19 -18.46
C GLU A 201 -17.51 -4.72 -17.13
N PRO A 202 -17.84 -5.96 -16.74
CA PRO A 202 -17.16 -6.63 -15.63
C PRO A 202 -15.65 -6.62 -15.79
N TYR A 203 -14.93 -6.68 -14.68
CA TYR A 203 -13.47 -6.77 -14.72
C TYR A 203 -13.03 -8.07 -15.41
N ALA A 204 -12.20 -7.96 -16.44
CA ALA A 204 -11.64 -9.10 -17.14
C ALA A 204 -10.52 -9.74 -16.31
N GLU A 205 -10.76 -10.93 -15.79
CA GLU A 205 -9.75 -11.72 -15.05
C GLU A 205 -8.70 -12.34 -15.98
N GLY A 206 -7.59 -12.78 -15.40
CA GLY A 206 -6.58 -13.63 -16.03
C GLY A 206 -5.33 -12.89 -16.50
N GLN A 207 -5.39 -11.63 -16.87
CA GLN A 207 -4.19 -10.92 -17.37
C GLN A 207 -3.15 -10.72 -16.28
N VAL A 208 -3.56 -10.26 -15.09
CA VAL A 208 -2.65 -10.06 -13.95
C VAL A 208 -2.11 -11.39 -13.47
N GLU A 209 -2.95 -12.41 -13.39
CA GLU A 209 -2.56 -13.75 -12.99
C GLU A 209 -1.55 -14.37 -13.97
N ALA A 210 -1.82 -14.32 -15.27
CA ALA A 210 -0.91 -14.84 -16.29
C ALA A 210 0.47 -14.16 -16.21
N TYR A 211 0.49 -12.83 -16.09
CA TYR A 211 1.72 -12.08 -15.95
C TYR A 211 2.46 -12.39 -14.64
N LEU A 212 1.73 -12.56 -13.53
CA LEU A 212 2.31 -12.96 -12.25
C LEU A 212 2.99 -14.33 -12.36
N ARG A 213 2.33 -15.31 -12.96
CA ARG A 213 2.84 -16.69 -13.15
C ARG A 213 4.05 -16.75 -14.11
N GLU A 214 4.18 -15.76 -15.00
CA GLU A 214 5.39 -15.60 -15.85
C GLU A 214 6.59 -15.11 -15.04
N LYS A 215 6.38 -14.27 -14.00
CA LYS A 215 7.43 -13.58 -13.24
C LYS A 215 7.81 -14.28 -11.93
N ALA A 216 6.95 -15.14 -11.40
CA ALA A 216 7.06 -15.66 -10.04
C ALA A 216 6.46 -17.07 -9.90
N GLU A 217 6.96 -17.82 -8.92
CA GLU A 217 6.37 -19.09 -8.48
C GLU A 217 5.24 -18.80 -7.47
N VAL A 218 4.01 -19.19 -7.80
CA VAL A 218 2.87 -19.09 -6.90
C VAL A 218 2.92 -20.20 -5.86
N VAL A 219 3.16 -19.85 -4.60
CA VAL A 219 3.24 -20.78 -3.47
C VAL A 219 1.85 -21.05 -2.88
N GLN A 220 1.03 -20.01 -2.79
CA GLN A 220 -0.32 -20.09 -2.24
C GLN A 220 -1.21 -19.04 -2.91
N GLU A 221 -2.48 -19.39 -3.09
CA GLU A 221 -3.48 -18.46 -3.63
C GLU A 221 -4.78 -18.56 -2.84
N LYS A 222 -5.41 -17.42 -2.56
CA LYS A 222 -6.72 -17.32 -1.92
C LYS A 222 -7.55 -16.27 -2.63
N ARG A 223 -8.87 -16.42 -2.57
CA ARG A 223 -9.82 -15.40 -3.03
C ARG A 223 -10.68 -14.95 -1.87
N VAL A 224 -10.84 -13.66 -1.71
CA VAL A 224 -11.74 -13.02 -0.75
C VAL A 224 -12.87 -12.37 -1.51
N THR A 225 -14.09 -12.84 -1.28
CA THR A 225 -15.30 -12.25 -1.88
C THR A 225 -16.27 -11.94 -0.75
N VAL A 226 -16.49 -10.64 -0.49
CA VAL A 226 -17.39 -10.15 0.54
C VAL A 226 -18.29 -9.08 -0.06
N SER A 227 -19.60 -9.19 0.17
CA SER A 227 -20.58 -8.17 -0.20
C SER A 227 -21.01 -7.43 1.07
N HIS A 228 -20.79 -6.11 1.08
CA HIS A 228 -21.09 -5.22 2.21
C HIS A 228 -22.40 -4.46 1.92
N LYS A 229 -23.34 -4.48 2.86
CA LYS A 229 -24.44 -3.50 2.85
C LYS A 229 -23.86 -2.12 3.06
N VAL A 230 -24.26 -1.16 2.24
CA VAL A 230 -23.75 0.21 2.30
C VAL A 230 -24.88 1.21 2.58
N THR A 231 -24.56 2.21 3.42
CA THR A 231 -25.38 3.42 3.54
C THR A 231 -25.12 4.33 2.35
N PRO A 232 -25.96 5.34 2.08
CA PRO A 232 -25.69 6.33 1.04
C PRO A 232 -24.33 7.03 1.20
N GLU A 233 -23.90 7.30 2.46
CA GLU A 233 -22.61 7.92 2.76
C GLU A 233 -21.44 6.97 2.42
N LEU A 234 -21.56 5.70 2.80
CA LEU A 234 -20.52 4.70 2.53
C LEU A 234 -20.44 4.41 1.01
N TRP A 235 -21.58 4.38 0.32
CA TRP A 235 -21.61 4.30 -1.15
C TRP A 235 -20.87 5.49 -1.79
N ARG A 236 -21.16 6.71 -1.33
CA ARG A 236 -20.46 7.91 -1.78
C ARG A 236 -18.96 7.77 -1.58
N ASP A 237 -18.51 7.27 -0.43
CA ASP A 237 -17.10 7.04 -0.15
C ASP A 237 -16.49 6.00 -1.10
N PHE A 238 -17.18 4.92 -1.43
CA PHE A 238 -16.73 3.96 -2.45
C PHE A 238 -16.61 4.59 -3.85
N VAL A 239 -17.54 5.46 -4.22
CA VAL A 239 -17.49 6.20 -5.50
C VAL A 239 -16.25 7.11 -5.55
N TRP A 240 -15.92 7.79 -4.46
CA TRP A 240 -14.82 8.75 -4.40
C TRP A 240 -13.45 8.09 -4.23
N MET A 241 -13.37 6.92 -3.57
CA MET A 241 -12.09 6.28 -3.27
C MET A 241 -11.49 5.48 -4.42
N THR A 242 -12.30 5.14 -5.43
CA THR A 242 -11.88 4.18 -6.45
C THR A 242 -11.21 4.84 -7.65
N PRO A 243 -10.07 4.29 -8.14
CA PRO A 243 -9.46 4.70 -9.40
C PRO A 243 -10.39 4.54 -10.63
N LEU A 244 -11.42 3.71 -10.54
CA LEU A 244 -12.39 3.51 -11.62
C LEU A 244 -13.09 4.80 -12.05
N ASN A 245 -13.14 5.80 -11.16
CA ASN A 245 -13.87 7.05 -11.37
C ASN A 245 -12.93 8.26 -11.57
N GLN A 246 -11.64 8.03 -11.88
CA GLN A 246 -10.68 9.13 -12.06
C GLN A 246 -10.93 9.99 -13.29
N ASP A 247 -11.56 9.43 -14.30
CA ASP A 247 -11.98 10.11 -15.53
C ASP A 247 -13.25 10.97 -15.35
N LEU A 248 -13.94 10.85 -14.21
CA LEU A 248 -15.13 11.62 -13.90
C LEU A 248 -14.78 12.93 -13.19
N SER A 249 -15.47 14.00 -13.56
CA SER A 249 -15.50 15.24 -12.80
C SER A 249 -16.16 15.04 -11.42
N ASP A 250 -15.92 15.95 -10.49
CA ASP A 250 -16.53 15.90 -9.15
C ASP A 250 -18.06 15.94 -9.20
N ASP A 251 -18.64 16.70 -10.13
CA ASP A 251 -20.08 16.74 -10.35
C ASP A 251 -20.64 15.39 -10.83
N GLU A 252 -19.90 14.66 -11.69
CA GLU A 252 -20.30 13.35 -12.17
C GLU A 252 -20.16 12.30 -11.07
N LYS A 253 -19.09 12.35 -10.26
CA LYS A 253 -18.97 11.50 -9.07
C LYS A 253 -20.11 11.72 -8.09
N GLU A 254 -20.50 12.99 -7.87
CA GLU A 254 -21.62 13.32 -6.98
C GLU A 254 -22.95 12.81 -7.51
N LYS A 255 -23.22 12.94 -8.83
CA LYS A 255 -24.43 12.37 -9.47
C LYS A 255 -24.45 10.84 -9.34
N LEU A 256 -23.30 10.18 -9.49
CA LEU A 256 -23.17 8.73 -9.29
C LEU A 256 -23.45 8.36 -7.82
N ALA A 257 -22.93 9.14 -6.87
CA ALA A 257 -23.15 8.95 -5.44
C ALA A 257 -24.61 9.09 -4.99
N GLN A 258 -25.41 9.89 -5.71
CA GLN A 258 -26.85 10.06 -5.44
C GLN A 258 -27.71 8.85 -5.84
N ARG A 259 -27.14 7.82 -6.47
CA ARG A 259 -27.80 6.57 -6.87
C ARG A 259 -27.17 5.38 -6.16
N PRO A 260 -27.35 5.25 -4.83
CA PRO A 260 -26.69 4.22 -4.06
C PRO A 260 -27.17 2.82 -4.47
N ALA A 261 -26.22 1.90 -4.55
CA ALA A 261 -26.53 0.48 -4.53
C ALA A 261 -26.85 0.04 -3.09
N GLU A 262 -27.52 -1.09 -2.92
CA GLU A 262 -27.77 -1.68 -1.59
C GLU A 262 -26.49 -2.30 -1.02
N THR A 263 -25.62 -2.80 -1.89
CA THR A 263 -24.38 -3.49 -1.53
C THR A 263 -23.22 -3.05 -2.39
N VAL A 264 -21.99 -3.25 -1.89
CA VAL A 264 -20.75 -3.17 -2.66
C VAL A 264 -19.95 -4.46 -2.44
N THR A 265 -19.44 -5.04 -3.53
CA THR A 265 -18.68 -6.28 -3.50
C THR A 265 -17.19 -5.99 -3.56
N VAL A 266 -16.45 -6.45 -2.54
CA VAL A 266 -15.00 -6.58 -2.54
C VAL A 266 -14.66 -8.01 -2.95
N ASP A 267 -14.05 -8.19 -4.12
CA ASP A 267 -13.70 -9.48 -4.69
C ASP A 267 -12.26 -9.43 -5.18
N LEU A 268 -11.34 -10.01 -4.41
CA LEU A 268 -9.91 -9.90 -4.62
C LEU A 268 -9.23 -11.26 -4.55
N HIS A 269 -8.29 -11.48 -5.45
CA HIS A 269 -7.32 -12.56 -5.38
C HIS A 269 -6.11 -12.12 -4.58
N ILE A 270 -5.55 -13.02 -3.79
CA ILE A 270 -4.33 -12.83 -3.01
C ILE A 270 -3.40 -13.99 -3.31
N ALA A 271 -2.26 -13.72 -3.92
CA ALA A 271 -1.25 -14.70 -4.23
C ALA A 271 0.02 -14.43 -3.41
N ALA A 272 0.48 -15.43 -2.66
CA ALA A 272 1.81 -15.46 -2.08
C ALA A 272 2.77 -16.12 -3.08
N VAL A 273 3.81 -15.41 -3.47
CA VAL A 273 4.73 -15.87 -4.51
C VAL A 273 6.19 -15.71 -4.10
N LYS A 274 7.05 -16.58 -4.66
CA LYS A 274 8.51 -16.45 -4.63
C LYS A 274 8.98 -15.81 -5.95
N LEU A 275 9.90 -14.83 -5.84
CA LEU A 275 10.47 -14.09 -6.97
C LEU A 275 11.84 -14.61 -7.38
#